data_68d79fb5cb7f52985ae02dcffaa358e6
#
_entry.id   68d79fb5cb7f52985ae02dcffaa358e6
#
_cell.length_a   1.000
_cell.length_b   1.000
_cell.length_c   1.000
_cell.angle_alpha   90.00
_cell.angle_beta   90.00
_cell.angle_gamma   90.00
#
_symmetry.space_group_name_H-M   'P 1'
#
loop_
_entity.id
_entity.type
_entity.pdbx_description
1 polymer ?
#
loop_
_entity_poly.entity_id
_entity_poly.type
_entity_poly.pdbx_seq_one_letter_code
_entity_poly.pdbx_strand_id
1 'polypeptide(L)'
;MKKALTALCFASMGALLFGLEKPAAPAPVGPAITKVDIRPSKIEFSRWNTPVELTSLEDAKKHFEGDALDQLKAKVDFGNQIVLVFAWRGSGQDKLDYVVMESFPEQIAFSYRPGRTRDLRPHVHVFALRSNVKWRAGGK
;
A
#
# COMPACT_ATOMS: atom_id res chain seq x y z
N MET A 1 -77.94 -28.86 15.85
CA MET A 1 -77.09 -29.38 14.78
C MET A 1 -76.24 -28.25 14.24
N LYS A 2 -75.05 -28.14 14.68
CA LYS A 2 -74.19 -26.98 14.41
C LYS A 2 -73.01 -27.41 13.57
N LYS A 3 -72.91 -26.94 12.38
CA LYS A 3 -71.78 -27.19 11.50
C LYS A 3 -70.75 -26.08 11.74
N ALA A 4 -69.61 -26.44 12.29
CA ALA A 4 -68.47 -25.55 12.41
C ALA A 4 -67.76 -25.47 11.08
N LEU A 5 -67.64 -24.27 10.51
CA LEU A 5 -66.87 -24.02 9.33
C LEU A 5 -65.46 -23.60 9.76
N THR A 6 -64.53 -24.49 9.54
CA THR A 6 -63.11 -24.17 9.83
C THR A 6 -62.50 -23.48 8.60
N ALA A 7 -62.23 -22.20 8.70
CA ALA A 7 -61.51 -21.46 7.72
C ALA A 7 -59.98 -21.71 7.84
N LEU A 8 -59.46 -22.34 6.81
CA LEU A 8 -58.02 -22.58 6.68
C LEU A 8 -57.34 -21.33 6.09
N CYS A 9 -56.72 -20.55 6.93
CA CYS A 9 -55.85 -19.47 6.48
C CYS A 9 -54.52 -20.04 5.99
N PHE A 10 -54.35 -20.06 4.68
CA PHE A 10 -53.04 -20.23 4.09
C PHE A 10 -52.27 -18.90 4.21
N ALA A 11 -51.39 -18.86 5.20
CA ALA A 11 -50.38 -17.81 5.26
C ALA A 11 -49.29 -18.14 4.22
N SER A 12 -49.33 -17.43 3.10
CA SER A 12 -48.26 -17.40 2.12
C SER A 12 -47.03 -16.71 2.75
N MET A 13 -46.12 -17.53 3.26
CA MET A 13 -44.82 -17.03 3.70
C MET A 13 -43.94 -16.77 2.47
N GLY A 14 -44.03 -15.56 1.94
CA GLY A 14 -43.09 -15.08 0.95
C GLY A 14 -41.69 -15.01 1.59
N ALA A 15 -40.83 -15.94 1.26
CA ALA A 15 -39.42 -15.84 1.60
C ALA A 15 -38.82 -14.69 0.81
N LEU A 16 -38.69 -13.55 1.45
CA LEU A 16 -37.83 -12.47 0.97
C LEU A 16 -36.38 -12.96 1.06
N LEU A 17 -35.90 -13.46 -0.05
CA LEU A 17 -34.47 -13.65 -0.26
C LEU A 17 -33.84 -12.27 -0.30
N PHE A 18 -33.43 -11.76 0.84
CA PHE A 18 -32.48 -10.67 0.89
C PHE A 18 -31.17 -11.22 0.33
N GLY A 19 -30.90 -10.90 -0.93
CA GLY A 19 -29.57 -11.07 -1.47
C GLY A 19 -28.62 -10.34 -0.55
N LEU A 20 -27.74 -11.06 0.12
CA LEU A 20 -26.59 -10.48 0.80
C LEU A 20 -25.68 -9.92 -0.29
N GLU A 21 -25.98 -8.68 -0.69
CA GLU A 21 -24.99 -7.91 -1.41
C GLU A 21 -23.80 -7.74 -0.49
N LYS A 22 -22.70 -8.38 -0.87
CA LYS A 22 -21.41 -8.19 -0.22
C LYS A 22 -21.15 -6.69 -0.19
N PRO A 23 -21.03 -6.03 0.96
CA PRO A 23 -20.78 -4.61 1.02
C PRO A 23 -19.55 -4.33 0.16
N ALA A 24 -19.69 -3.43 -0.81
CA ALA A 24 -18.56 -2.97 -1.60
C ALA A 24 -17.48 -2.52 -0.62
N ALA A 25 -16.26 -3.04 -0.77
CA ALA A 25 -15.14 -2.60 0.05
C ALA A 25 -15.07 -1.06 -0.06
N PRO A 26 -14.92 -0.32 1.05
CA PRO A 26 -14.85 1.13 0.99
C PRO A 26 -13.75 1.52 0.00
N ALA A 27 -14.04 2.48 -0.87
CA ALA A 27 -13.07 2.98 -1.84
C ALA A 27 -11.78 3.36 -1.09
N PRO A 28 -10.60 2.97 -1.59
CA PRO A 28 -9.35 3.25 -0.91
C PRO A 28 -9.18 4.77 -0.76
N VAL A 29 -8.99 5.20 0.46
CA VAL A 29 -8.83 6.62 0.80
C VAL A 29 -7.38 7.02 0.56
N GLY A 30 -7.19 8.05 -0.25
CA GLY A 30 -5.88 8.63 -0.51
C GLY A 30 -5.16 8.07 -1.74
N PRO A 31 -4.00 8.65 -2.09
CA PRO A 31 -3.22 8.25 -3.26
C PRO A 31 -2.61 6.85 -3.09
N ALA A 32 -2.42 6.14 -4.21
CA ALA A 32 -1.82 4.80 -4.21
C ALA A 32 -0.39 4.80 -3.67
N ILE A 33 0.35 5.89 -3.91
CA ILE A 33 1.72 6.10 -3.47
C ILE A 33 1.96 7.55 -3.10
N THR A 34 2.74 7.78 -2.05
CA THR A 34 3.18 9.10 -1.62
C THR A 34 4.68 9.05 -1.33
N LYS A 35 5.43 10.00 -1.87
CA LYS A 35 6.82 10.17 -1.48
C LYS A 35 6.90 10.78 -0.08
N VAL A 36 7.74 10.21 0.76
CA VAL A 36 7.95 10.65 2.13
C VAL A 36 9.36 11.23 2.27
N ASP A 37 9.44 12.51 2.55
CA ASP A 37 10.71 13.21 2.73
C ASP A 37 11.25 13.03 4.15
N ILE A 38 11.58 11.80 4.48
CA ILE A 38 12.20 11.42 5.76
C ILE A 38 13.38 10.50 5.45
N ARG A 39 14.52 10.79 6.05
CA ARG A 39 15.70 9.96 5.88
C ARG A 39 15.75 8.91 7.01
N PRO A 40 15.93 7.63 6.69
CA PRO A 40 16.16 6.60 7.71
C PRO A 40 17.41 6.88 8.52
N SER A 41 17.38 6.57 9.80
CA SER A 41 18.53 6.69 10.71
C SER A 41 19.57 5.60 10.44
N LYS A 42 19.10 4.40 10.10
CA LYS A 42 19.92 3.26 9.68
C LYS A 42 19.63 2.92 8.25
N ILE A 43 20.63 3.02 7.40
CA ILE A 43 20.51 2.80 5.97
C ILE A 43 21.36 1.61 5.57
N GLU A 44 20.70 0.59 5.05
CA GLU A 44 21.34 -0.54 4.39
C GLU A 44 21.27 -0.31 2.88
N PHE A 45 22.45 -0.13 2.27
CA PHE A 45 22.54 0.04 0.82
C PHE A 45 22.50 -1.31 0.13
N SER A 46 21.65 -1.41 -0.86
CA SER A 46 21.42 -2.62 -1.65
C SER A 46 21.36 -2.24 -3.14
N ARG A 47 20.66 -3.01 -3.94
CA ARG A 47 20.37 -2.65 -5.33
C ARG A 47 19.13 -1.76 -5.38
N TRP A 48 19.06 -0.88 -6.37
CA TRP A 48 17.92 0.00 -6.55
C TRP A 48 16.57 -0.75 -6.65
N ASN A 49 16.58 -1.98 -7.16
CA ASN A 49 15.39 -2.82 -7.33
C ASN A 49 15.10 -3.76 -6.15
N THR A 50 15.79 -3.59 -5.05
CA THR A 50 15.62 -4.39 -3.83
C THR A 50 15.37 -3.46 -2.64
N PRO A 51 14.21 -2.79 -2.58
CA PRO A 51 13.88 -1.94 -1.44
C PRO A 51 13.60 -2.77 -0.19
N VAL A 52 13.75 -2.13 0.96
CA VAL A 52 13.28 -2.68 2.23
C VAL A 52 11.80 -2.36 2.36
N GLU A 53 10.99 -3.39 2.57
CA GLU A 53 9.55 -3.26 2.82
C GLU A 53 9.28 -3.24 4.32
N LEU A 54 8.61 -2.21 4.78
CA LEU A 54 8.20 -2.03 6.17
C LEU A 54 6.67 -2.13 6.23
N THR A 55 6.18 -3.20 6.83
CA THR A 55 4.74 -3.49 6.92
C THR A 55 4.13 -3.10 8.25
N SER A 56 4.98 -2.80 9.23
CA SER A 56 4.57 -2.47 10.58
C SER A 56 5.44 -1.37 11.20
N LEU A 57 4.94 -0.78 12.27
CA LEU A 57 5.72 0.18 13.06
C LEU A 57 6.97 -0.47 13.69
N GLU A 58 6.88 -1.76 14.05
CA GLU A 58 8.02 -2.50 14.60
C GLU A 58 9.14 -2.68 13.58
N ASP A 59 8.80 -2.91 12.31
CA ASP A 59 9.78 -2.93 11.23
C ASP A 59 10.39 -1.54 11.01
N ALA A 60 9.57 -0.51 11.08
CA ALA A 60 10.05 0.87 10.94
C ALA A 60 11.06 1.26 12.02
N LYS A 61 10.88 0.83 13.26
CA LYS A 61 11.80 1.10 14.36
C LYS A 61 13.21 0.53 14.14
N LYS A 62 13.35 -0.45 13.28
CA LYS A 62 14.68 -1.02 12.92
C LYS A 62 15.51 -0.06 12.06
N HIS A 63 14.85 0.83 11.32
CA HIS A 63 15.45 1.72 10.34
C HIS A 63 15.30 3.22 10.68
N PHE A 64 14.31 3.58 11.48
CA PHE A 64 14.03 4.96 11.87
C PHE A 64 14.09 5.10 13.39
N GLU A 65 14.77 6.12 13.87
CA GLU A 65 14.93 6.41 15.30
C GLU A 65 14.63 7.91 15.57
N GLY A 66 14.25 8.22 16.81
CA GLY A 66 14.04 9.59 17.26
C GLY A 66 13.05 10.37 16.42
N ASP A 67 13.43 11.57 16.04
CA ASP A 67 12.59 12.51 15.28
C ASP A 67 12.15 11.93 13.91
N ALA A 68 13.02 11.15 13.27
CA ALA A 68 12.68 10.52 12.00
C ALA A 68 11.54 9.50 12.15
N LEU A 69 11.54 8.75 13.22
CA LEU A 69 10.47 7.81 13.54
C LEU A 69 9.16 8.54 13.86
N ASP A 70 9.23 9.63 14.62
CA ASP A 70 8.04 10.42 14.99
C ASP A 70 7.43 11.11 13.77
N GLN A 71 8.24 11.63 12.86
CA GLN A 71 7.79 12.17 11.58
C GLN A 71 7.15 11.09 10.70
N LEU A 72 7.71 9.88 10.69
CA LEU A 72 7.15 8.77 9.93
C LEU A 72 5.78 8.37 10.48
N LYS A 73 5.62 8.26 11.78
CA LYS A 73 4.32 7.99 12.44
C LYS A 73 3.27 9.04 12.12
N ALA A 74 3.68 10.31 12.00
CA ALA A 74 2.77 11.40 11.67
C ALA A 74 2.30 11.37 10.20
N LYS A 75 3.10 10.80 9.29
CA LYS A 75 2.85 10.81 7.84
C LYS A 75 2.33 9.48 7.30
N VAL A 76 2.53 8.38 7.99
CA VAL A 76 2.21 7.02 7.53
C VAL A 76 1.32 6.31 8.54
N ASP A 77 0.23 5.77 8.05
CA ASP A 77 -0.66 4.88 8.79
C ASP A 77 -0.37 3.43 8.42
N PHE A 78 0.38 2.72 9.24
CA PHE A 78 0.72 1.30 9.04
C PHE A 78 -0.49 0.36 9.10
N GLY A 79 -1.65 0.82 9.53
CA GLY A 79 -2.90 0.06 9.42
C GLY A 79 -3.40 -0.06 7.98
N ASN A 80 -3.09 0.93 7.13
CA ASN A 80 -3.57 1.03 5.76
C ASN A 80 -2.45 1.20 4.72
N GLN A 81 -1.22 1.36 5.16
CA GLN A 81 -0.07 1.65 4.30
C GLN A 81 1.13 0.77 4.65
N ILE A 82 1.96 0.55 3.65
CA ILE A 82 3.31 0.00 3.80
C ILE A 82 4.33 1.05 3.38
N VAL A 83 5.56 0.90 3.83
CA VAL A 83 6.65 1.80 3.45
C VAL A 83 7.71 1.03 2.70
N LEU A 84 8.16 1.57 1.57
CA LEU A 84 9.31 1.08 0.81
C LEU A 84 10.48 2.03 0.97
N VAL A 85 11.61 1.50 1.36
CA VAL A 85 12.86 2.25 1.47
C VAL A 85 13.83 1.76 0.40
N PHE A 86 14.08 2.61 -0.58
CA PHE A 86 15.08 2.38 -1.63
C PHE A 86 16.38 3.03 -1.21
N ALA A 87 17.45 2.28 -1.16
CA ALA A 87 18.77 2.78 -0.84
C ALA A 87 19.85 2.08 -1.68
N TRP A 88 20.54 2.82 -2.51
CA TRP A 88 21.65 2.29 -3.32
C TRP A 88 22.78 3.32 -3.44
N ARG A 89 23.90 2.87 -3.94
CA ARG A 89 25.03 3.73 -4.32
C ARG A 89 25.21 3.67 -5.82
N GLY A 90 25.33 4.83 -6.45
CA GLY A 90 25.45 4.92 -7.89
C GLY A 90 25.84 6.31 -8.35
N SER A 91 25.65 6.57 -9.63
CA SER A 91 25.90 7.90 -10.22
C SER A 91 25.06 8.97 -9.53
N GLY A 92 25.62 10.15 -9.30
CA GLY A 92 24.87 11.27 -8.73
C GLY A 92 23.69 11.72 -9.58
N GLN A 93 23.62 11.29 -10.86
CA GLN A 93 22.52 11.57 -11.78
C GLN A 93 21.51 10.42 -11.86
N ASP A 94 21.66 9.36 -11.08
CA ASP A 94 20.69 8.27 -11.04
C ASP A 94 19.31 8.79 -10.63
N LYS A 95 18.28 8.26 -11.28
CA LYS A 95 16.88 8.63 -10.99
C LYS A 95 16.04 7.39 -10.79
N LEU A 96 15.20 7.47 -9.77
CA LEU A 96 14.13 6.49 -9.52
C LEU A 96 12.80 7.17 -9.81
N ASP A 97 12.09 6.62 -10.78
CA ASP A 97 10.75 7.06 -11.17
C ASP A 97 9.74 5.95 -10.88
N TYR A 98 8.47 6.28 -10.87
CA TYR A 98 7.40 5.29 -10.78
C TYR A 98 6.20 5.68 -11.64
N VAL A 99 5.44 4.68 -12.01
CA VAL A 99 4.16 4.82 -12.70
C VAL A 99 3.10 4.08 -11.93
N VAL A 100 1.96 4.73 -11.72
CA VAL A 100 0.76 4.09 -11.17
C VAL A 100 -0.08 3.59 -12.34
N MET A 101 -0.30 2.29 -12.39
CA MET A 101 -1.17 1.66 -13.38
C MET A 101 -2.57 1.52 -12.79
N GLU A 102 -3.54 2.11 -13.47
CA GLU A 102 -4.96 2.01 -13.13
C GLU A 102 -5.47 0.61 -13.49
N SER A 103 -5.31 -0.31 -12.57
CA SER A 103 -5.80 -1.68 -12.65
C SER A 103 -6.48 -2.03 -11.34
N PHE A 104 -7.12 -3.18 -11.27
CA PHE A 104 -7.71 -3.65 -10.02
C PHE A 104 -7.07 -5.00 -9.62
N PRO A 105 -6.28 -5.04 -8.55
CA PRO A 105 -5.78 -3.93 -7.74
C PRO A 105 -4.82 -3.01 -8.51
N GLU A 106 -4.71 -1.75 -8.08
CA GLU A 106 -3.73 -0.81 -8.63
C GLU A 106 -2.31 -1.35 -8.49
N GLN A 107 -1.48 -1.06 -9.48
CA GLN A 107 -0.09 -1.51 -9.51
C GLN A 107 0.85 -0.33 -9.64
N ILE A 108 1.97 -0.39 -8.94
CA ILE A 108 3.03 0.61 -9.03
C ILE A 108 4.28 -0.05 -9.60
N ALA A 109 4.77 0.48 -10.70
CA ALA A 109 6.01 0.05 -11.32
C ALA A 109 7.09 1.09 -11.11
N PHE A 110 8.14 0.74 -10.37
CA PHE A 110 9.33 1.56 -10.22
C PHE A 110 10.30 1.29 -11.36
N SER A 111 10.89 2.36 -11.88
CA SER A 111 11.87 2.32 -12.94
C SER A 111 13.11 3.12 -12.57
N TYR A 112 14.26 2.66 -13.04
CA TYR A 112 15.55 3.25 -12.77
C TYR A 112 16.16 3.78 -14.05
N ARG A 113 16.64 5.00 -13.99
CA ARG A 113 17.43 5.62 -15.04
C ARG A 113 18.85 5.86 -14.54
N PRO A 114 19.84 5.11 -15.04
CA PRO A 114 21.22 5.31 -14.64
C PRO A 114 21.75 6.66 -15.10
N GLY A 115 22.47 7.33 -14.22
CA GLY A 115 23.21 8.52 -14.55
C GLY A 115 24.50 8.22 -15.31
N ARG A 116 25.16 9.26 -15.79
CA ARG A 116 26.40 9.14 -16.57
C ARG A 116 27.64 9.62 -15.83
N THR A 117 27.48 10.15 -14.64
CA THR A 117 28.61 10.57 -13.81
C THR A 117 29.28 9.38 -13.16
N ARG A 118 30.60 9.46 -12.95
CA ARG A 118 31.38 8.39 -12.32
C ARG A 118 31.52 8.55 -10.81
N ASP A 119 30.75 9.46 -10.23
CA ASP A 119 30.70 9.68 -8.80
C ASP A 119 29.82 8.62 -8.13
N LEU A 120 30.30 8.05 -7.05
CA LEU A 120 29.53 7.08 -6.27
C LEU A 120 28.81 7.81 -5.14
N ARG A 121 27.52 8.11 -5.33
CA ARG A 121 26.71 8.79 -4.34
C ARG A 121 25.63 7.89 -3.74
N PRO A 122 25.29 8.11 -2.46
CA PRO A 122 24.16 7.43 -1.85
C PRO A 122 22.84 8.04 -2.32
N HIS A 123 21.92 7.17 -2.73
CA HIS A 123 20.53 7.52 -3.03
C HIS A 123 19.61 6.86 -2.03
N VAL A 124 18.70 7.62 -1.45
CA VAL A 124 17.70 7.12 -0.51
C VAL A 124 16.35 7.72 -0.86
N HIS A 125 15.38 6.87 -1.08
CA HIS A 125 14.00 7.27 -1.35
C HIS A 125 13.05 6.45 -0.49
N VAL A 126 12.10 7.13 0.14
CA VAL A 126 11.07 6.52 0.98
C VAL A 126 9.71 6.80 0.38
N PHE A 127 8.93 5.76 0.20
CA PHE A 127 7.57 5.84 -0.33
C PHE A 127 6.60 5.14 0.61
N ALA A 128 5.45 5.76 0.84
CA ALA A 128 4.30 5.12 1.49
C ALA A 128 3.31 4.68 0.42
N LEU A 129 2.96 3.40 0.41
CA LEU A 129 2.00 2.79 -0.50
C LEU A 129 0.79 2.32 0.28
N ARG A 130 -0.40 2.41 -0.33
CA ARG A 130 -1.56 1.72 0.24
C ARG A 130 -1.33 0.21 0.28
N SER A 131 -1.75 -0.44 1.36
CA SER A 131 -1.51 -1.88 1.57
C SER A 131 -2.19 -2.79 0.54
N ASN A 132 -3.24 -2.30 -0.13
CA ASN A 132 -3.96 -3.02 -1.19
C ASN A 132 -3.36 -2.87 -2.60
N VAL A 133 -2.28 -2.11 -2.73
CA VAL A 133 -1.59 -1.87 -4.00
C VAL A 133 -0.50 -2.92 -4.21
N LYS A 134 -0.36 -3.41 -5.42
CA LYS A 134 0.78 -4.25 -5.81
C LYS A 134 1.91 -3.37 -6.32
N TRP A 135 3.13 -3.76 -6.06
CA TRP A 135 4.28 -3.03 -6.55
C TRP A 135 5.35 -3.95 -7.13
N ARG A 136 6.15 -3.41 -8.01
CA ARG A 136 7.34 -4.06 -8.55
C ARG A 136 8.45 -3.03 -8.78
N ALA A 137 9.69 -3.44 -8.58
CA ALA A 137 10.86 -2.66 -8.90
C ALA A 137 11.73 -3.43 -9.88
N GLY A 138 11.96 -2.85 -11.04
CA GLY A 138 12.60 -3.53 -12.15
C GLY A 138 11.63 -4.44 -12.91
N GLY A 139 11.80 -4.48 -14.17
CA GLY A 139 11.08 -5.31 -15.13
C GLY A 139 11.67 -5.07 -16.49
N LYS A 140 11.88 -6.15 -17.22
CA LYS A 140 12.03 -6.05 -18.66
C LYS A 140 10.73 -5.56 -19.27
#